data_ec228ccbdc06656da465e37b8a3b58f3
#
_entry.id   ec228ccbdc06656da465e37b8a3b58f3
#
_cell.length_a   1.000
_cell.length_b   1.000
_cell.length_c   1.000
_cell.angle_alpha   90.00
_cell.angle_beta   90.00
_cell.angle_gamma   90.00
#
_symmetry.space_group_name_H-M   'P 1'
#
loop_
_entity.id
_entity.type
_entity.pdbx_description
1 polymer ?
#
loop_
_entity_poly.entity_id
_entity_poly.type
_entity_poly.pdbx_seq_one_letter_code
_entity_poly.pdbx_strand_id
1 'polypeptide(L)'
;LREANMQAFQQVLPGQAPDRQIILVPRQDIERLEQAIRKPGTWVVLLRSAANVLRGEGVVYAFPDVRANVAITIEGEVLSETALASKETSPEAIRNRINLLLASTLSEVRRRGSLTQGLQFDANAVNTLARQLADRNGGRVELEAVALRRSETADPVAIELRPKRKVRSAPPL
;
A
#
# COMPACT_ATOMS: atom_id res chain seq x y z
N LEU A 1 5.22 -20.84 8.06
CA LEU A 1 6.70 -20.98 8.05
C LEU A 1 7.23 -21.48 6.70
N ARG A 2 6.64 -22.51 6.06
CA ARG A 2 7.13 -23.03 4.76
C ARG A 2 7.18 -21.96 3.67
N GLU A 3 6.12 -21.21 3.46
CA GLU A 3 6.05 -20.15 2.47
C GLU A 3 7.07 -19.04 2.72
N ALA A 4 7.17 -18.57 3.97
CA ALA A 4 8.18 -17.59 4.36
C ALA A 4 9.61 -18.12 4.15
N ASN A 5 9.85 -19.41 4.42
CA ASN A 5 11.15 -20.03 4.16
C ASN A 5 11.47 -20.05 2.66
N MET A 6 10.49 -20.34 1.79
CA MET A 6 10.67 -20.29 0.34
C MET A 6 11.00 -18.88 -0.14
N GLN A 7 10.28 -17.87 0.34
CA GLN A 7 10.54 -16.48 0.01
C GLN A 7 11.93 -16.03 0.46
N ALA A 8 12.32 -16.36 1.69
CA ALA A 8 13.66 -16.07 2.19
C ALA A 8 14.75 -16.77 1.35
N PHE A 9 14.53 -18.01 0.98
CA PHE A 9 15.45 -18.76 0.14
C PHE A 9 15.71 -18.08 -1.21
N GLN A 10 14.63 -17.62 -1.89
CA GLN A 10 14.73 -16.92 -3.17
C GLN A 10 15.52 -15.62 -3.07
N GLN A 11 15.43 -14.92 -1.94
CA GLN A 11 16.10 -13.64 -1.75
C GLN A 11 17.56 -13.81 -1.30
N VAL A 12 17.81 -14.76 -0.42
CA VAL A 12 19.13 -14.92 0.26
C VAL A 12 20.03 -15.90 -0.46
N LEU A 13 19.46 -16.99 -1.01
CA LEU A 13 20.17 -18.07 -1.71
C LEU A 13 19.60 -18.30 -3.12
N PRO A 14 19.58 -17.26 -4.00
CA PRO A 14 18.99 -17.38 -5.32
C PRO A 14 19.68 -18.48 -6.14
N GLY A 15 18.89 -19.32 -6.79
CA GLY A 15 19.39 -20.44 -7.63
C GLY A 15 19.73 -21.71 -6.88
N GLN A 16 19.61 -21.75 -5.55
CA GLN A 16 19.73 -22.97 -4.78
C GLN A 16 18.34 -23.60 -4.56
N ALA A 17 18.30 -24.93 -4.47
CA ALA A 17 17.06 -25.64 -4.13
C ALA A 17 16.70 -25.40 -2.65
N PRO A 18 15.42 -25.14 -2.32
CA PRO A 18 14.97 -24.90 -0.95
C PRO A 18 14.83 -26.23 -0.19
N ASP A 19 15.95 -26.94 -0.03
CA ASP A 19 16.05 -28.28 0.56
C ASP A 19 16.13 -28.28 2.09
N ARG A 20 16.30 -27.10 2.69
CA ARG A 20 16.44 -26.96 4.15
C ARG A 20 15.68 -25.73 4.66
N GLN A 21 15.49 -25.70 5.96
CA GLN A 21 14.97 -24.53 6.64
C GLN A 21 16.10 -23.54 6.94
N ILE A 22 15.98 -22.32 6.44
CA ILE A 22 16.92 -21.22 6.72
C ILE A 22 16.34 -20.18 7.69
N ILE A 23 15.01 -20.11 7.85
CA ILE A 23 14.37 -19.23 8.83
C ILE A 23 14.36 -19.91 10.19
N LEU A 24 14.97 -19.25 11.18
CA LEU A 24 14.92 -19.62 12.58
C LEU A 24 14.08 -18.59 13.36
N VAL A 25 13.06 -19.11 14.05
CA VAL A 25 12.21 -18.33 14.95
C VAL A 25 12.35 -18.90 16.35
N PRO A 26 12.64 -18.10 17.38
CA PRO A 26 12.72 -18.58 18.75
C PRO A 26 11.42 -19.27 19.18
N ARG A 27 11.54 -20.40 19.89
CA ARG A 27 10.37 -21.18 20.33
C ARG A 27 9.39 -20.34 21.15
N GLN A 28 9.90 -19.49 22.02
CA GLN A 28 9.09 -18.60 22.85
C GLN A 28 8.22 -17.63 21.99
N ASP A 29 8.74 -17.18 20.85
CA ASP A 29 7.99 -16.29 19.95
C ASP A 29 6.92 -17.06 19.17
N ILE A 30 7.16 -18.34 18.85
CA ILE A 30 6.13 -19.22 18.30
C ILE A 30 5.00 -19.44 19.32
N GLU A 31 5.32 -19.72 20.57
CA GLU A 31 4.33 -19.90 21.64
C GLU A 31 3.48 -18.63 21.85
N ARG A 32 4.11 -17.46 21.81
CA ARG A 32 3.40 -16.16 21.88
C ARG A 32 2.48 -15.95 20.67
N LEU A 33 2.96 -16.27 19.47
CA LEU A 33 2.17 -16.22 18.25
C LEU A 33 0.92 -17.11 18.37
N GLU A 34 1.10 -18.37 18.78
CA GLU A 34 -0.02 -19.30 18.96
C GLU A 34 -1.06 -18.78 19.95
N GLN A 35 -0.62 -18.18 21.06
CA GLN A 35 -1.53 -17.57 22.03
C GLN A 35 -2.29 -16.37 21.44
N ALA A 36 -1.61 -15.54 20.64
CA ALA A 36 -2.23 -14.37 20.04
C ALA A 36 -3.32 -14.75 19.03
N ILE A 37 -3.06 -15.73 18.14
CA ILE A 37 -4.00 -16.13 17.09
C ILE A 37 -5.16 -17.00 17.60
N ARG A 38 -5.09 -17.52 18.84
CA ARG A 38 -6.22 -18.21 19.49
C ARG A 38 -7.37 -17.29 19.86
N LYS A 39 -7.11 -15.96 19.96
CA LYS A 39 -8.17 -14.98 20.19
C LYS A 39 -9.09 -14.91 18.99
N PRO A 40 -10.42 -14.70 19.20
CA PRO A 40 -11.37 -14.54 18.09
C PRO A 40 -10.94 -13.40 17.15
N GLY A 41 -11.09 -13.62 15.84
CA GLY A 41 -10.76 -12.63 14.81
C GLY A 41 -9.91 -13.22 13.69
N THR A 42 -9.67 -12.40 12.68
CA THR A 42 -8.75 -12.69 11.57
C THR A 42 -7.42 -11.98 11.84
N TRP A 43 -6.33 -12.68 11.63
CA TRP A 43 -5.00 -12.21 11.97
C TRP A 43 -4.07 -12.22 10.76
N VAL A 44 -3.23 -11.22 10.65
CA VAL A 44 -2.10 -11.17 9.71
C VAL A 44 -0.84 -11.47 10.51
N VAL A 45 -0.08 -12.47 10.06
CA VAL A 45 1.20 -12.84 10.65
C VAL A 45 2.30 -12.53 9.65
N LEU A 46 3.21 -11.62 10.04
CA LEU A 46 4.42 -11.34 9.28
C LEU A 46 5.61 -11.95 10.00
N LEU A 47 6.52 -12.53 9.24
CA LEU A 47 7.84 -12.88 9.74
C LEU A 47 8.83 -11.80 9.33
N ARG A 48 9.37 -11.10 10.32
CA ARG A 48 10.37 -10.05 10.09
C ARG A 48 11.76 -10.57 10.41
N SER A 49 12.70 -10.30 9.53
CA SER A 49 14.11 -10.55 9.83
C SER A 49 14.56 -9.71 11.04
N ALA A 50 15.27 -10.32 11.96
CA ALA A 50 15.84 -9.66 13.15
C ALA A 50 17.01 -8.73 12.82
N ALA A 51 17.66 -8.92 11.66
CA ALA A 51 18.77 -8.13 11.18
C ALA A 51 18.75 -8.02 9.65
N ASN A 52 19.58 -7.16 9.10
CA ASN A 52 19.84 -7.15 7.67
C ASN A 52 20.52 -8.45 7.27
N VAL A 53 19.96 -9.14 6.28
CA VAL A 53 20.46 -10.41 5.78
C VAL A 53 21.11 -10.18 4.43
N LEU A 54 22.35 -10.67 4.28
CA LEU A 54 23.08 -10.58 3.02
C LEU A 54 22.83 -11.83 2.16
N ARG A 55 23.00 -11.67 0.86
CA ARG A 55 22.98 -12.82 -0.06
C ARG A 55 24.12 -13.79 0.29
N GLY A 56 23.79 -15.08 0.33
CA GLY A 56 24.73 -16.14 0.68
C GLY A 56 24.67 -16.56 2.15
N GLU A 57 23.95 -15.85 3.02
CA GLU A 57 23.75 -16.28 4.41
C GLU A 57 22.91 -17.56 4.48
N GLY A 58 23.34 -18.51 5.27
CA GLY A 58 22.66 -19.80 5.42
C GLY A 58 21.53 -19.80 6.44
N VAL A 59 21.38 -18.73 7.23
CA VAL A 59 20.41 -18.64 8.33
C VAL A 59 19.82 -17.24 8.42
N VAL A 60 18.50 -17.17 8.57
CA VAL A 60 17.75 -15.93 8.78
C VAL A 60 17.02 -16.02 10.11
N TYR A 61 17.47 -15.24 11.08
CA TYR A 61 16.72 -15.10 12.34
C TYR A 61 15.52 -14.19 12.12
N ALA A 62 14.33 -14.66 12.47
CA ALA A 62 13.09 -13.93 12.29
C ALA A 62 12.23 -13.97 13.54
N PHE A 63 11.37 -12.98 13.69
CA PHE A 63 10.35 -12.92 14.73
C PHE A 63 8.98 -12.66 14.12
N PRO A 64 7.90 -13.20 14.69
CA PRO A 64 6.54 -12.95 14.23
C PRO A 64 6.04 -11.57 14.70
N ASP A 65 5.46 -10.80 13.77
CA ASP A 65 4.65 -9.61 14.03
C ASP A 65 3.19 -9.96 13.73
N VAL A 66 2.34 -9.93 14.74
CA VAL A 66 0.92 -10.33 14.64
C VAL A 66 0.05 -9.09 14.70
N ARG A 67 -0.83 -8.95 13.72
CA ARG A 67 -1.77 -7.81 13.65
C ARG A 67 -3.18 -8.28 13.35
N ALA A 68 -4.17 -7.57 13.87
CA ALA A 68 -5.55 -7.81 13.45
C ALA A 68 -5.72 -7.49 11.97
N ASN A 69 -6.44 -8.35 11.24
CA ASN A 69 -6.84 -8.08 9.86
C ASN A 69 -8.11 -7.25 9.89
N VAL A 70 -7.98 -5.96 9.61
CA VAL A 70 -9.07 -4.98 9.66
C VAL A 70 -9.32 -4.35 8.30
N ALA A 71 -10.52 -3.83 8.07
CA ALA A 71 -10.83 -3.07 6.86
C ALA A 71 -10.01 -1.78 6.82
N ILE A 72 -9.29 -1.56 5.73
CA ILE A 72 -8.45 -0.38 5.47
C ILE A 72 -9.17 0.59 4.57
N THR A 73 -9.82 0.09 3.50
CA THR A 73 -10.57 0.89 2.54
C THR A 73 -11.91 0.26 2.22
N ILE A 74 -12.85 1.11 1.80
CA ILE A 74 -14.14 0.72 1.25
C ILE A 74 -14.19 1.22 -0.19
N GLU A 75 -14.81 0.48 -1.10
CA GLU A 75 -14.98 0.87 -2.50
C GLU A 75 -15.65 2.25 -2.61
N GLY A 76 -15.09 3.11 -3.47
CA GLY A 76 -15.55 4.48 -3.68
C GLY A 76 -15.15 5.48 -2.60
N GLU A 77 -14.43 5.06 -1.55
CA GLU A 77 -13.96 5.95 -0.49
C GLU A 77 -12.86 6.87 -0.98
N VAL A 78 -12.98 8.16 -0.69
CA VAL A 78 -11.93 9.16 -0.94
C VAL A 78 -10.88 9.05 0.16
N LEU A 79 -9.66 8.67 -0.21
CA LEU A 79 -8.55 8.44 0.71
C LEU A 79 -7.71 9.68 0.94
N SER A 80 -7.57 10.52 -0.08
CA SER A 80 -6.78 11.74 -0.04
C SER A 80 -7.22 12.70 -1.13
N GLU A 81 -7.03 13.99 -0.91
CA GLU A 81 -7.37 15.06 -1.85
C GLU A 81 -6.19 16.02 -2.02
N THR A 82 -6.12 16.66 -3.17
CA THR A 82 -5.21 17.77 -3.44
C THR A 82 -5.84 18.74 -4.42
N ALA A 83 -5.23 19.91 -4.58
CA ALA A 83 -5.69 20.88 -5.56
C ALA A 83 -4.52 21.38 -6.40
N LEU A 84 -4.74 21.49 -7.71
CA LEU A 84 -3.90 22.21 -8.65
C LEU A 84 -4.38 23.66 -8.72
N ALA A 85 -3.49 24.61 -8.46
CA ALA A 85 -3.78 26.02 -8.65
C ALA A 85 -3.89 26.36 -10.14
N SER A 86 -4.56 27.46 -10.47
CA SER A 86 -4.76 27.91 -11.87
C SER A 86 -3.44 28.12 -12.63
N LYS A 87 -2.38 28.51 -11.94
CA LYS A 87 -1.04 28.73 -12.50
C LYS A 87 -0.18 27.47 -12.65
N GLU A 88 -0.57 26.36 -12.04
CA GLU A 88 0.16 25.09 -12.10
C GLU A 88 -0.23 24.31 -13.37
N THR A 89 0.23 24.77 -14.53
CA THR A 89 -0.10 24.17 -15.85
C THR A 89 1.06 23.39 -16.46
N SER A 90 2.29 23.56 -15.93
CA SER A 90 3.44 22.84 -16.48
C SER A 90 3.34 21.33 -16.20
N PRO A 91 3.82 20.49 -17.13
CA PRO A 91 3.83 19.02 -16.93
C PRO A 91 4.57 18.59 -15.67
N GLU A 92 5.60 19.34 -15.27
CA GLU A 92 6.36 19.06 -14.06
C GLU A 92 5.53 19.36 -12.79
N ALA A 93 4.88 20.53 -12.73
CA ALA A 93 4.03 20.91 -11.60
C ALA A 93 2.88 19.90 -11.41
N ILE A 94 2.28 19.47 -12.52
CA ILE A 94 1.19 18.48 -12.51
C ILE A 94 1.70 17.12 -11.98
N ARG A 95 2.85 16.64 -12.48
CA ARG A 95 3.48 15.40 -11.99
C ARG A 95 3.79 15.46 -10.50
N ASN A 96 4.38 16.57 -10.05
CA ASN A 96 4.69 16.75 -8.64
C ASN A 96 3.42 16.72 -7.79
N ARG A 97 2.33 17.33 -8.25
CA ARG A 97 1.05 17.30 -7.53
C ARG A 97 0.44 15.88 -7.47
N ILE A 98 0.49 15.13 -8.57
CA ILE A 98 0.05 13.73 -8.61
C ILE A 98 0.89 12.88 -7.66
N ASN A 99 2.21 13.04 -7.67
CA ASN A 99 3.10 12.30 -6.77
C ASN A 99 2.82 12.61 -5.29
N LEU A 100 2.55 13.86 -4.96
CA LEU A 100 2.15 14.26 -3.61
C LEU A 100 0.81 13.63 -3.21
N LEU A 101 -0.17 13.57 -4.11
CA LEU A 101 -1.44 12.91 -3.86
C LEU A 101 -1.24 11.41 -3.62
N LEU A 102 -0.43 10.72 -4.43
CA LEU A 102 -0.10 9.30 -4.25
C LEU A 102 0.63 9.06 -2.92
N ALA A 103 1.60 9.90 -2.58
CA ALA A 103 2.34 9.79 -1.31
C ALA A 103 1.43 10.02 -0.09
N SER A 104 0.54 11.01 -0.16
CA SER A 104 -0.46 11.29 0.87
C SER A 104 -1.42 10.10 1.04
N THR A 105 -1.90 9.53 -0.07
CA THR A 105 -2.78 8.36 -0.07
C THR A 105 -2.08 7.15 0.57
N LEU A 106 -0.82 6.88 0.19
CA LEU A 106 -0.05 5.78 0.78
C LEU A 106 0.17 5.99 2.29
N SER A 107 0.46 7.22 2.70
CA SER A 107 0.60 7.57 4.12
C SER A 107 -0.71 7.32 4.88
N GLU A 108 -1.85 7.72 4.32
CA GLU A 108 -3.16 7.54 4.94
C GLU A 108 -3.52 6.05 5.12
N VAL A 109 -3.36 5.22 4.09
CA VAL A 109 -3.68 3.79 4.21
C VAL A 109 -2.75 3.07 5.20
N ARG A 110 -1.48 3.48 5.27
CA ARG A 110 -0.53 2.97 6.28
C ARG A 110 -0.91 3.42 7.70
N ARG A 111 -1.37 4.65 7.86
CA ARG A 111 -1.87 5.15 9.14
C ARG A 111 -3.08 4.35 9.64
N ARG A 112 -3.90 3.85 8.73
CA ARG A 112 -5.04 2.96 9.02
C ARG A 112 -4.62 1.52 9.33
N GLY A 113 -3.35 1.18 9.16
CA GLY A 113 -2.80 -0.14 9.47
C GLY A 113 -2.55 -1.04 8.26
N SER A 114 -2.65 -0.53 7.03
CA SER A 114 -2.26 -1.29 5.83
C SER A 114 -0.78 -1.64 5.85
N LEU A 115 -0.47 -2.86 5.48
CA LEU A 115 0.88 -3.39 5.33
C LEU A 115 1.39 -3.28 3.89
N THR A 116 0.63 -2.66 3.01
CA THR A 116 1.04 -2.47 1.61
C THR A 116 2.33 -1.68 1.50
N GLN A 117 3.20 -2.10 0.59
CA GLN A 117 4.43 -1.37 0.28
C GLN A 117 4.22 -0.23 -0.73
N GLY A 118 3.13 -0.31 -1.50
CA GLY A 118 2.76 0.67 -2.51
C GLY A 118 1.29 0.58 -2.87
N LEU A 119 0.82 1.57 -3.63
CA LEU A 119 -0.54 1.60 -4.15
C LEU A 119 -0.58 0.94 -5.53
N GLN A 120 -1.67 0.25 -5.83
CA GLN A 120 -1.96 -0.25 -7.18
C GLN A 120 -2.82 0.76 -7.92
N PHE A 121 -2.40 1.19 -9.09
CA PHE A 121 -3.14 2.09 -9.97
C PHE A 121 -2.79 1.86 -11.44
N ASP A 122 -3.67 2.26 -12.33
CA ASP A 122 -3.40 2.22 -13.77
C ASP A 122 -2.52 3.41 -14.17
N ALA A 123 -1.26 3.12 -14.54
CA ALA A 123 -0.31 4.12 -14.97
C ALA A 123 -0.76 4.84 -16.26
N ASN A 124 -1.47 4.17 -17.16
CA ASN A 124 -1.99 4.78 -18.39
C ASN A 124 -3.11 5.77 -18.08
N ALA A 125 -4.01 5.42 -17.15
CA ALA A 125 -5.05 6.33 -16.68
C ALA A 125 -4.45 7.57 -16.00
N VAL A 126 -3.42 7.41 -15.17
CA VAL A 126 -2.71 8.53 -14.53
C VAL A 126 -2.02 9.42 -15.56
N ASN A 127 -1.35 8.84 -16.57
CA ASN A 127 -0.72 9.61 -17.65
C ASN A 127 -1.75 10.36 -18.51
N THR A 128 -2.91 9.76 -18.75
CA THR A 128 -4.02 10.39 -19.46
C THR A 128 -4.58 11.56 -18.67
N LEU A 129 -4.82 11.36 -17.37
CA LEU A 129 -5.22 12.44 -16.46
C LEU A 129 -4.20 13.59 -16.46
N ALA A 130 -2.90 13.29 -16.38
CA ALA A 130 -1.85 14.32 -16.40
C ALA A 130 -1.87 15.16 -17.68
N ARG A 131 -2.09 14.54 -18.86
CA ARG A 131 -2.25 15.25 -20.14
C ARG A 131 -3.49 16.14 -20.13
N GLN A 132 -4.64 15.62 -19.72
CA GLN A 132 -5.88 16.42 -19.62
C GLN A 132 -5.73 17.62 -18.70
N LEU A 133 -4.97 17.46 -17.61
CA LEU A 133 -4.67 18.56 -16.69
C LEU A 133 -3.71 19.59 -17.30
N ALA A 134 -2.80 19.19 -18.18
CA ALA A 134 -1.91 20.12 -18.91
C ALA A 134 -2.66 20.91 -19.96
N ASP A 135 -3.58 20.27 -20.67
CA ASP A 135 -4.36 20.88 -21.76
C ASP A 135 -5.53 21.76 -21.25
N ARG A 136 -5.74 21.83 -19.92
CA ARG A 136 -6.82 22.67 -19.36
C ARG A 136 -6.57 24.16 -19.60
N ASN A 137 -7.62 24.90 -19.87
CA ASN A 137 -7.59 26.36 -20.06
C ASN A 137 -7.44 27.19 -18.75
N GLY A 138 -6.60 26.67 -17.81
CA GLY A 138 -6.46 27.26 -16.49
C GLY A 138 -7.60 26.82 -15.54
N GLY A 139 -7.75 27.54 -14.44
CA GLY A 139 -8.71 27.18 -13.38
C GLY A 139 -8.13 26.23 -12.32
N ARG A 140 -8.65 26.37 -11.11
CA ARG A 140 -8.31 25.47 -10.01
C ARG A 140 -9.01 24.12 -10.23
N VAL A 141 -8.28 23.03 -10.11
CA VAL A 141 -8.81 21.68 -10.20
C VAL A 141 -8.50 20.95 -8.91
N GLU A 142 -9.52 20.38 -8.29
CA GLU A 142 -9.36 19.49 -7.15
C GLU A 142 -9.27 18.06 -7.66
N LEU A 143 -8.31 17.29 -7.12
CA LEU A 143 -8.06 15.90 -7.43
C LEU A 143 -8.28 15.07 -6.18
N GLU A 144 -8.82 13.89 -6.37
CA GLU A 144 -9.03 12.90 -5.32
C GLU A 144 -8.45 11.55 -5.71
N ALA A 145 -7.93 10.83 -4.71
CA ALA A 145 -7.56 9.43 -4.81
C ALA A 145 -8.67 8.60 -4.17
N VAL A 146 -9.24 7.70 -4.93
CA VAL A 146 -10.42 6.93 -4.55
C VAL A 146 -10.10 5.44 -4.53
N ALA A 147 -10.51 4.74 -3.50
CA ALA A 147 -10.38 3.29 -3.41
C ALA A 147 -11.26 2.60 -4.46
N LEU A 148 -10.66 1.72 -5.27
CA LEU A 148 -11.38 0.94 -6.30
C LEU A 148 -12.13 -0.25 -5.73
N ARG A 149 -11.74 -0.72 -4.55
CA ARG A 149 -12.33 -1.86 -3.87
C ARG A 149 -12.07 -1.80 -2.37
N ARG A 150 -12.81 -2.62 -1.63
CA ARG A 150 -12.48 -2.92 -0.23
C ARG A 150 -11.11 -3.60 -0.17
N SER A 151 -10.31 -3.21 0.80
CA SER A 151 -9.07 -3.89 1.16
C SER A 151 -8.96 -4.05 2.68
N GLU A 152 -8.22 -5.06 3.10
CA GLU A 152 -7.92 -5.33 4.50
C GLU A 152 -6.41 -5.12 4.76
N THR A 153 -5.97 -5.32 6.00
CA THR A 153 -4.60 -5.02 6.46
C THR A 153 -3.49 -5.57 5.55
N ALA A 154 -3.63 -6.81 5.06
CA ALA A 154 -2.62 -7.47 4.21
C ALA A 154 -2.85 -7.28 2.71
N ASP A 155 -4.00 -6.73 2.31
CA ASP A 155 -4.35 -6.61 0.89
C ASP A 155 -3.62 -5.47 0.20
N PRO A 156 -3.36 -5.62 -1.10
CA PRO A 156 -2.97 -4.49 -1.93
C PRO A 156 -4.09 -3.45 -2.00
N VAL A 157 -3.75 -2.18 -1.84
CA VAL A 157 -4.70 -1.08 -1.97
C VAL A 157 -4.71 -0.58 -3.41
N ALA A 158 -5.85 -0.80 -4.10
CA ALA A 158 -6.07 -0.35 -5.47
C ALA A 158 -6.83 0.99 -5.46
N ILE A 159 -6.34 1.96 -6.23
CA ILE A 159 -6.91 3.30 -6.31
C ILE A 159 -7.05 3.79 -7.74
N GLU A 160 -7.93 4.76 -7.94
CA GLU A 160 -7.96 5.65 -9.10
C GLU A 160 -7.71 7.10 -8.68
N LEU A 161 -7.12 7.87 -9.58
CA LEU A 161 -7.01 9.32 -9.45
C LEU A 161 -8.01 9.96 -10.40
N ARG A 162 -8.81 10.91 -9.89
CA ARG A 162 -9.78 11.62 -10.72
C ARG A 162 -9.97 13.07 -10.28
N PRO A 163 -10.48 13.94 -11.15
CA PRO A 163 -10.95 15.26 -10.74
C PRO A 163 -12.16 15.09 -9.80
N LYS A 164 -12.17 15.86 -8.71
CA LYS A 164 -13.30 15.90 -7.79
C LYS A 164 -14.54 16.41 -8.51
N ARG A 165 -15.62 15.64 -8.49
CA ARG A 165 -16.89 16.07 -9.07
C ARG A 165 -17.44 17.24 -8.26
N LYS A 166 -17.63 18.39 -8.93
CA LYS A 166 -18.41 19.48 -8.32
C LYS A 166 -19.83 18.97 -8.10
N VAL A 167 -20.22 18.81 -6.86
CA VAL A 167 -21.64 18.61 -6.54
C VAL A 167 -22.36 19.89 -7.04
N ARG A 168 -23.16 19.77 -8.07
CA ARG A 168 -24.08 20.85 -8.45
C ARG A 168 -25.01 21.00 -7.24
N SER A 169 -24.81 22.08 -6.48
CA SER A 169 -25.82 22.50 -5.51
C SER A 169 -27.13 22.64 -6.26
N ALA A 170 -28.16 21.91 -5.85
CA ALA A 170 -29.51 22.11 -6.36
C ALA A 170 -29.87 23.59 -6.13
N PRO A 171 -30.55 24.24 -7.09
CA PRO A 171 -31.04 25.61 -6.87
C PRO A 171 -31.95 25.61 -5.65
N PRO A 172 -31.91 26.62 -4.81
CA PRO A 172 -32.87 26.78 -3.72
C PRO A 172 -34.28 26.82 -4.31
N LEU A 173 -35.20 26.06 -3.68
CA LEU A 173 -36.63 26.06 -3.97
C LEU A 173 -37.24 27.44 -3.65
#